data_ec37ba4e57c0d3488da45b1e808ca938
#
_entry.id   ec37ba4e57c0d3488da45b1e808ca938
#
_cell.length_a   1.000
_cell.length_b   1.000
_cell.length_c   1.000
_cell.angle_alpha   90.00
_cell.angle_beta   90.00
_cell.angle_gamma   90.00
#
_symmetry.space_group_name_H-M   'P 1'
#
loop_
_entity.id
_entity.type
_entity.pdbx_description
1 polymer ?
#
loop_
_entity_poly.entity_id
_entity_poly.type
_entity_poly.pdbx_seq_one_letter_code
_entity_poly.pdbx_strand_id
1 'polypeptide(L)'
;GSGLVGSEMCIRDRAYTFTPDATIHSQAAILYNQDTQQILYEKNADQQQMPGHLVQIMTAIVVLQNCTDLDGTTITASDELYKTLYSYDEPDDLRYADIDNGDTLTVREYLYAMMLTSSCEASLILANQFGDGSIDGFVTKMNDTAAEIGCTATTFANPTGLYDTRQQTTARDMLTITNYALSLDGFEEIATATAFTPTTANPANHPDASAWNWTQANSMTLEDSSYYYEGAKGIKTGNLSKTGRSIITEATRDENTYLVILLNAPFEDADGKLQYYHLDDATSLLNWAFRSFAYTTLLESSEETAEVEVMNSDGNSYVLVHPKTDCVLLWCKSVDITAVQTV
;
A
#
# COMPACT_ATOMS: atom_id res chain seq x y z
N GLY A 1 29.57 -23.58 -13.11
CA GLY A 1 28.35 -23.93 -12.45
C GLY A 1 27.43 -22.75 -12.38
N SER A 2 26.49 -22.67 -13.30
CA SER A 2 25.39 -21.70 -13.20
C SER A 2 24.42 -22.22 -12.14
N GLY A 3 24.45 -21.65 -10.96
CA GLY A 3 23.42 -21.88 -9.97
C GLY A 3 22.08 -21.39 -10.56
N LEU A 4 21.13 -22.29 -10.66
CA LEU A 4 19.73 -21.95 -10.82
C LEU A 4 19.31 -21.18 -9.55
N VAL A 5 19.34 -19.88 -9.63
CA VAL A 5 18.66 -19.00 -8.68
C VAL A 5 17.19 -19.14 -9.02
N GLY A 6 16.48 -19.95 -8.25
CA GLY A 6 15.07 -20.19 -8.43
C GLY A 6 14.22 -19.03 -7.97
N SER A 7 14.18 -17.95 -8.75
CA SER A 7 13.17 -16.90 -8.60
C SER A 7 11.95 -17.09 -9.51
N GLU A 8 11.85 -18.23 -10.20
CA GLU A 8 10.76 -18.50 -11.15
C GLU A 8 10.06 -19.86 -10.96
N MET A 9 10.13 -20.45 -9.78
CA MET A 9 9.17 -21.51 -9.48
C MET A 9 7.88 -20.81 -8.98
N CYS A 10 7.37 -19.93 -9.83
CA CYS A 10 6.01 -19.42 -9.69
C CYS A 10 5.08 -20.62 -9.83
N ILE A 11 4.17 -20.79 -8.87
CA ILE A 11 2.94 -21.55 -9.06
C ILE A 11 2.14 -20.82 -10.16
N ARG A 12 2.64 -20.85 -11.37
CA ARG A 12 1.97 -20.36 -12.58
C ARG A 12 1.29 -21.50 -13.31
N ASP A 13 1.04 -22.62 -12.61
CA ASP A 13 0.18 -23.63 -13.21
C ASP A 13 -1.27 -23.15 -13.06
N ARG A 14 -1.86 -22.72 -14.19
CA ARG A 14 -3.21 -22.19 -14.32
C ARG A 14 -4.32 -23.19 -13.94
N ALA A 15 -3.96 -24.34 -13.39
CA ALA A 15 -4.89 -25.37 -12.97
C ALA A 15 -5.58 -25.08 -11.63
N TYR A 16 -5.01 -24.21 -10.80
CA TYR A 16 -5.57 -23.89 -9.47
C TYR A 16 -5.91 -22.39 -9.40
N THR A 17 -7.18 -22.06 -9.62
CA THR A 17 -7.72 -20.73 -9.30
C THR A 17 -8.03 -20.69 -7.83
N PHE A 18 -7.18 -20.03 -7.04
CA PHE A 18 -7.47 -19.73 -5.65
C PHE A 18 -8.41 -18.54 -5.61
N THR A 19 -9.64 -18.74 -5.19
CA THR A 19 -10.63 -17.66 -5.04
C THR A 19 -11.02 -17.52 -3.57
N PRO A 20 -11.12 -16.30 -3.05
CA PRO A 20 -11.70 -16.06 -1.73
C PRO A 20 -13.15 -16.55 -1.68
N ASP A 21 -13.58 -17.02 -0.51
CA ASP A 21 -14.95 -17.51 -0.29
C ASP A 21 -15.99 -16.38 -0.25
N ALA A 22 -15.57 -15.14 -0.42
CA ALA A 22 -16.42 -13.95 -0.32
C ALA A 22 -16.47 -13.18 -1.63
N THR A 23 -17.60 -12.51 -1.87
CA THR A 23 -17.71 -11.54 -2.95
C THR A 23 -16.90 -10.29 -2.60
N ILE A 24 -16.00 -9.88 -3.48
CA ILE A 24 -15.25 -8.62 -3.35
C ILE A 24 -16.01 -7.53 -4.13
N HIS A 25 -16.44 -6.49 -3.42
CA HIS A 25 -17.29 -5.42 -3.96
C HIS A 25 -16.47 -4.32 -4.62
N SER A 26 -15.23 -4.08 -4.17
CA SER A 26 -14.31 -3.12 -4.76
C SER A 26 -14.15 -3.35 -6.27
N GLN A 27 -14.05 -2.26 -7.05
CA GLN A 27 -13.97 -2.34 -8.51
C GLN A 27 -12.69 -3.02 -8.99
N ALA A 28 -11.57 -2.75 -8.31
CA ALA A 28 -10.31 -3.44 -8.51
C ALA A 28 -9.71 -3.85 -7.17
N ALA A 29 -9.01 -4.99 -7.15
CA ALA A 29 -8.42 -5.53 -5.93
C ALA A 29 -7.12 -6.29 -6.22
N ILE A 30 -6.18 -6.20 -5.28
CA ILE A 30 -5.00 -7.06 -5.20
C ILE A 30 -4.83 -7.51 -3.74
N LEU A 31 -4.53 -8.80 -3.56
CA LEU A 31 -3.96 -9.35 -2.34
C LEU A 31 -2.53 -9.82 -2.65
N TYR A 32 -1.56 -9.31 -1.95
CA TYR A 32 -0.14 -9.53 -2.18
C TYR A 32 0.55 -10.02 -0.90
N ASN A 33 1.41 -11.02 -1.01
CA ASN A 33 2.27 -11.44 0.09
C ASN A 33 3.60 -10.68 -0.01
N GLN A 34 3.94 -9.89 1.01
CA GLN A 34 5.14 -9.05 1.05
C GLN A 34 6.43 -9.88 1.15
N ASP A 35 6.37 -11.01 1.85
CA ASP A 35 7.56 -11.83 2.13
C ASP A 35 8.03 -12.61 0.90
N THR A 36 7.08 -13.13 0.11
CA THR A 36 7.35 -13.89 -1.12
C THR A 36 7.23 -13.06 -2.39
N GLN A 37 6.75 -11.82 -2.29
CA GLN A 37 6.51 -10.93 -3.42
C GLN A 37 5.55 -11.52 -4.47
N GLN A 38 4.51 -12.23 -4.00
CA GLN A 38 3.55 -12.91 -4.88
C GLN A 38 2.14 -12.29 -4.76
N ILE A 39 1.49 -12.10 -5.92
CA ILE A 39 0.07 -11.78 -5.97
C ILE A 39 -0.71 -13.08 -5.78
N LEU A 40 -1.52 -13.14 -4.72
CA LEU A 40 -2.34 -14.30 -4.38
C LEU A 40 -3.76 -14.21 -4.95
N TYR A 41 -4.26 -12.98 -5.09
CA TYR A 41 -5.56 -12.71 -5.69
C TYR A 41 -5.53 -11.38 -6.42
N GLU A 42 -6.22 -11.34 -7.56
CA GLU A 42 -6.43 -10.08 -8.29
C GLU A 42 -7.83 -10.04 -8.92
N LYS A 43 -8.40 -8.86 -8.94
CA LYS A 43 -9.66 -8.53 -9.62
C LYS A 43 -9.44 -7.21 -10.36
N ASN A 44 -9.64 -7.21 -11.68
CA ASN A 44 -9.51 -6.01 -12.52
C ASN A 44 -8.22 -5.20 -12.24
N ALA A 45 -7.11 -5.90 -11.94
CA ALA A 45 -5.89 -5.27 -11.43
C ALA A 45 -5.28 -4.23 -12.38
N ASP A 46 -5.50 -4.40 -13.69
CA ASP A 46 -5.00 -3.51 -14.74
C ASP A 46 -6.08 -2.54 -15.27
N GLN A 47 -7.30 -2.58 -14.71
CA GLN A 47 -8.36 -1.64 -15.07
C GLN A 47 -8.09 -0.27 -14.46
N GLN A 48 -8.17 0.78 -15.28
CA GLN A 48 -8.03 2.14 -14.80
C GLN A 48 -9.12 2.53 -13.82
N GLN A 49 -8.70 3.13 -12.72
CA GLN A 49 -9.51 3.58 -11.61
C GLN A 49 -9.09 4.98 -11.19
N MET A 50 -9.97 5.69 -10.52
CA MET A 50 -9.64 6.96 -9.87
C MET A 50 -8.98 6.66 -8.50
N PRO A 51 -7.77 7.15 -8.22
CA PRO A 51 -7.05 6.80 -7.00
C PRO A 51 -7.60 7.45 -5.72
N GLY A 52 -8.31 8.57 -5.82
CA GLY A 52 -8.70 9.35 -4.65
C GLY A 52 -7.48 9.77 -3.81
N HIS A 53 -7.65 9.93 -2.50
CA HIS A 53 -6.55 10.32 -1.60
C HIS A 53 -5.39 9.30 -1.52
N LEU A 54 -5.47 8.14 -2.19
CA LEU A 54 -4.30 7.24 -2.32
C LEU A 54 -3.15 7.91 -3.09
N VAL A 55 -3.43 8.96 -3.88
CA VAL A 55 -2.43 9.83 -4.52
C VAL A 55 -1.39 10.34 -3.52
N GLN A 56 -1.79 10.55 -2.27
CA GLN A 56 -0.91 11.08 -1.22
C GLN A 56 0.27 10.15 -0.91
N ILE A 57 0.22 8.88 -1.28
CA ILE A 57 1.39 7.98 -1.25
C ILE A 57 2.47 8.50 -2.21
N MET A 58 2.10 8.85 -3.46
CA MET A 58 3.05 9.43 -4.42
C MET A 58 3.52 10.82 -3.97
N THR A 59 2.62 11.62 -3.36
CA THR A 59 3.02 12.89 -2.76
C THR A 59 4.09 12.70 -1.69
N ALA A 60 3.91 11.71 -0.80
CA ALA A 60 4.92 11.36 0.21
C ALA A 60 6.24 10.88 -0.41
N ILE A 61 6.19 10.04 -1.45
CA ILE A 61 7.40 9.59 -2.18
C ILE A 61 8.21 10.78 -2.68
N VAL A 62 7.57 11.71 -3.41
CA VAL A 62 8.27 12.88 -3.97
C VAL A 62 8.87 13.75 -2.86
N VAL A 63 8.16 13.93 -1.74
CA VAL A 63 8.69 14.67 -0.59
C VAL A 63 9.90 13.96 0.01
N LEU A 64 9.81 12.66 0.27
CA LEU A 64 10.90 11.88 0.87
C LEU A 64 12.15 11.83 -0.02
N GLN A 65 11.97 11.79 -1.33
CA GLN A 65 13.09 11.85 -2.29
C GLN A 65 13.80 13.21 -2.32
N ASN A 66 13.11 14.30 -1.97
CA ASN A 66 13.61 15.67 -2.10
C ASN A 66 13.91 16.34 -0.75
N CYS A 67 13.64 15.69 0.39
CA CYS A 67 13.91 16.21 1.73
C CYS A 67 14.84 15.27 2.48
N THR A 68 16.05 15.71 2.77
CA THR A 68 17.06 14.90 3.51
C THR A 68 16.97 15.06 5.01
N ASP A 69 16.27 16.08 5.51
CA ASP A 69 16.12 16.37 6.94
C ASP A 69 14.65 16.70 7.22
N LEU A 70 13.86 15.67 7.52
CA LEU A 70 12.42 15.79 7.75
C LEU A 70 12.09 16.57 9.03
N ASP A 71 12.96 16.52 10.03
CA ASP A 71 12.75 17.12 11.34
C ASP A 71 13.33 18.53 11.45
N GLY A 72 14.42 18.81 10.73
CA GLY A 72 15.04 20.13 10.70
C GLY A 72 14.45 21.08 9.66
N THR A 73 13.80 20.55 8.61
CA THR A 73 13.15 21.36 7.58
C THR A 73 11.73 21.74 8.04
N THR A 74 11.48 23.05 8.22
CA THR A 74 10.17 23.57 8.61
C THR A 74 9.53 24.37 7.49
N ILE A 75 8.21 24.33 7.41
CA ILE A 75 7.40 25.10 6.45
C ILE A 75 6.33 25.87 7.25
N THR A 76 6.15 27.15 6.92
CA THR A 76 5.06 27.96 7.49
C THR A 76 3.85 27.89 6.56
N ALA A 77 2.71 27.48 7.10
CA ALA A 77 1.44 27.43 6.38
C ALA A 77 0.97 28.84 5.99
N SER A 78 0.42 28.94 4.80
CA SER A 78 -0.21 30.16 4.29
C SER A 78 -1.51 29.80 3.58
N ASP A 79 -2.58 30.51 3.89
CA ASP A 79 -3.89 30.35 3.24
C ASP A 79 -3.79 30.43 1.71
N GLU A 80 -2.86 31.24 1.20
CA GLU A 80 -2.65 31.36 -0.24
C GLU A 80 -2.31 30.04 -0.92
N LEU A 81 -1.70 29.08 -0.19
CA LEU A 81 -1.30 27.79 -0.72
C LEU A 81 -2.46 26.81 -0.87
N TYR A 82 -3.50 26.95 -0.05
CA TYR A 82 -4.61 26.01 -0.02
C TYR A 82 -6.01 26.65 -0.12
N LYS A 83 -6.10 28.00 -0.34
CA LYS A 83 -7.37 28.70 -0.50
C LYS A 83 -8.27 28.17 -1.61
N THR A 84 -7.70 27.47 -2.61
CA THR A 84 -8.46 26.84 -3.68
C THR A 84 -9.39 25.75 -3.16
N LEU A 85 -9.09 25.15 -1.99
CA LEU A 85 -9.94 24.17 -1.34
C LEU A 85 -11.28 24.77 -0.89
N TYR A 86 -11.31 26.07 -0.52
CA TYR A 86 -12.54 26.72 -0.05
C TYR A 86 -13.62 26.88 -1.12
N SER A 87 -13.27 26.71 -2.37
CA SER A 87 -14.18 26.77 -3.51
C SER A 87 -14.31 25.44 -4.25
N TYR A 88 -13.90 24.34 -3.62
CA TYR A 88 -14.02 23.03 -4.22
C TYR A 88 -15.48 22.57 -4.24
N ASP A 89 -15.94 22.03 -5.39
CA ASP A 89 -17.35 21.74 -5.64
C ASP A 89 -17.92 20.60 -4.77
N GLU A 90 -17.04 19.69 -4.29
CA GLU A 90 -17.43 18.52 -3.48
C GLU A 90 -16.83 18.64 -2.07
N PRO A 91 -17.40 19.47 -1.19
CA PRO A 91 -16.81 19.73 0.14
C PRO A 91 -16.69 18.48 1.02
N ASP A 92 -17.54 17.47 0.81
CA ASP A 92 -17.49 16.18 1.52
C ASP A 92 -16.27 15.33 1.17
N ASP A 93 -15.57 15.65 0.08
CA ASP A 93 -14.31 14.99 -0.30
C ASP A 93 -13.10 15.63 0.37
N LEU A 94 -13.24 16.86 0.89
CA LEU A 94 -12.14 17.56 1.56
C LEU A 94 -11.82 16.92 2.91
N ARG A 95 -10.54 16.87 3.21
CA ARG A 95 -10.00 16.41 4.50
C ARG A 95 -8.99 17.41 4.97
N TYR A 96 -9.06 17.73 6.25
CA TYR A 96 -8.23 18.74 6.92
C TYR A 96 -7.54 18.13 8.15
N ALA A 97 -6.41 18.68 8.50
CA ALA A 97 -5.68 18.43 9.73
C ALA A 97 -5.69 19.66 10.65
N ASP A 98 -6.59 20.61 10.36
CA ASP A 98 -6.73 21.89 11.08
C ASP A 98 -5.41 22.68 11.12
N ILE A 99 -4.72 22.75 9.96
CA ILE A 99 -3.50 23.52 9.80
C ILE A 99 -3.89 24.95 9.40
N ASP A 100 -3.63 25.89 10.31
CA ASP A 100 -4.01 27.28 10.15
C ASP A 100 -2.89 28.17 9.57
N ASN A 101 -3.29 29.31 9.01
CA ASN A 101 -2.34 30.31 8.50
C ASN A 101 -1.35 30.74 9.59
N GLY A 102 -0.06 30.63 9.29
CA GLY A 102 1.02 30.97 10.22
C GLY A 102 1.51 29.81 11.10
N ASP A 103 0.89 28.63 11.03
CA ASP A 103 1.45 27.44 11.67
C ASP A 103 2.76 27.05 10.98
N THR A 104 3.76 26.73 11.79
CA THR A 104 5.05 26.29 11.27
C THR A 104 5.30 24.88 11.77
N LEU A 105 5.29 23.93 10.84
CA LEU A 105 5.47 22.50 11.10
C LEU A 105 6.72 21.99 10.40
N THR A 106 7.29 20.91 10.91
CA THR A 106 8.34 20.17 10.22
C THR A 106 7.76 19.41 9.02
N VAL A 107 8.60 19.05 8.06
CA VAL A 107 8.18 18.22 6.91
C VAL A 107 7.62 16.88 7.40
N ARG A 108 8.21 16.29 8.45
CA ARG A 108 7.69 15.07 9.09
C ARG A 108 6.27 15.26 9.60
N GLU A 109 6.00 16.35 10.30
CA GLU A 109 4.65 16.65 10.83
C GLU A 109 3.63 16.83 9.70
N TYR A 110 3.98 17.52 8.61
CA TYR A 110 3.12 17.61 7.42
C TYR A 110 2.83 16.25 6.78
N LEU A 111 3.84 15.35 6.72
CA LEU A 111 3.65 13.99 6.22
C LEU A 111 2.70 13.20 7.12
N TYR A 112 2.80 13.30 8.45
CA TYR A 112 1.83 12.68 9.37
C TYR A 112 0.42 13.23 9.16
N ALA A 113 0.25 14.55 9.09
CA ALA A 113 -1.04 15.18 8.81
C ALA A 113 -1.66 14.62 7.53
N MET A 114 -0.90 14.60 6.44
CA MET A 114 -1.34 14.11 5.14
C MET A 114 -1.67 12.60 5.16
N MET A 115 -0.80 11.78 5.71
CA MET A 115 -0.97 10.32 5.63
C MET A 115 -2.06 9.82 6.57
N LEU A 116 -2.16 10.34 7.79
CA LEU A 116 -3.13 9.87 8.79
C LEU A 116 -4.54 10.40 8.51
N THR A 117 -4.68 11.70 8.23
CA THR A 117 -6.01 12.33 8.09
C THR A 117 -6.45 12.54 6.64
N SER A 118 -5.59 12.28 5.66
CA SER A 118 -5.77 12.64 4.25
C SER A 118 -5.81 14.15 4.00
N SER A 119 -5.17 14.96 4.84
CA SER A 119 -5.15 16.42 4.76
C SER A 119 -4.82 16.94 3.37
N CYS A 120 -5.76 17.70 2.79
CA CYS A 120 -5.58 18.34 1.49
C CYS A 120 -4.67 19.57 1.60
N GLU A 121 -4.78 20.35 2.69
CA GLU A 121 -3.92 21.51 2.94
C GLU A 121 -2.45 21.10 3.11
N ALA A 122 -2.17 20.03 3.88
CA ALA A 122 -0.82 19.51 4.04
C ALA A 122 -0.23 19.06 2.69
N SER A 123 -1.04 18.40 1.85
CA SER A 123 -0.62 17.97 0.51
C SER A 123 -0.22 19.15 -0.38
N LEU A 124 -1.00 20.25 -0.35
CA LEU A 124 -0.71 21.44 -1.17
C LEU A 124 0.50 22.22 -0.63
N ILE A 125 0.65 22.33 0.68
CA ILE A 125 1.80 22.98 1.31
C ILE A 125 3.09 22.24 0.96
N LEU A 126 3.11 20.91 1.11
CA LEU A 126 4.25 20.07 0.73
C LEU A 126 4.53 20.16 -0.76
N ALA A 127 3.48 20.09 -1.59
CA ALA A 127 3.65 20.17 -3.05
C ALA A 127 4.20 21.53 -3.51
N ASN A 128 3.78 22.63 -2.89
CA ASN A 128 4.36 23.94 -3.20
C ASN A 128 5.84 24.01 -2.82
N GLN A 129 6.20 23.49 -1.64
CA GLN A 129 7.59 23.49 -1.16
C GLN A 129 8.53 22.69 -2.06
N PHE A 130 8.13 21.48 -2.42
CA PHE A 130 8.96 20.54 -3.18
C PHE A 130 8.73 20.56 -4.69
N GLY A 131 7.79 21.38 -5.14
CA GLY A 131 7.52 21.68 -6.56
C GLY A 131 8.13 22.99 -7.05
N ASP A 132 9.16 23.49 -6.36
CA ASP A 132 9.85 24.75 -6.69
C ASP A 132 8.90 25.96 -6.67
N GLY A 133 7.98 25.98 -5.71
CA GLY A 133 6.93 27.01 -5.55
C GLY A 133 5.75 26.84 -6.51
N SER A 134 5.57 25.65 -7.11
CA SER A 134 4.53 25.38 -8.10
C SER A 134 3.89 24.01 -7.88
N ILE A 135 2.58 23.97 -7.77
CA ILE A 135 1.82 22.70 -7.74
C ILE A 135 2.00 21.92 -9.05
N ASP A 136 2.00 22.62 -10.22
CA ASP A 136 2.22 21.96 -11.52
C ASP A 136 3.62 21.36 -11.62
N GLY A 137 4.63 22.04 -11.06
CA GLY A 137 6.00 21.52 -10.98
C GLY A 137 6.07 20.24 -10.13
N PHE A 138 5.33 20.20 -9.02
CA PHE A 138 5.25 19.03 -8.18
C PHE A 138 4.52 17.86 -8.87
N VAL A 139 3.41 18.14 -9.54
CA VAL A 139 2.66 17.14 -10.34
C VAL A 139 3.55 16.56 -11.46
N THR A 140 4.40 17.37 -12.08
CA THR A 140 5.40 16.87 -13.03
C THR A 140 6.33 15.84 -12.36
N LYS A 141 6.89 16.17 -11.20
CA LYS A 141 7.74 15.23 -10.44
C LYS A 141 7.00 13.94 -10.07
N MET A 142 5.70 14.01 -9.67
CA MET A 142 4.88 12.82 -9.40
C MET A 142 4.76 11.91 -10.62
N ASN A 143 4.50 12.48 -11.80
CA ASN A 143 4.37 11.70 -13.03
C ASN A 143 5.71 11.14 -13.52
N ASP A 144 6.79 11.91 -13.40
CA ASP A 144 8.15 11.46 -13.72
C ASP A 144 8.54 10.26 -12.82
N THR A 145 8.30 10.38 -11.50
CA THR A 145 8.55 9.29 -10.55
C THR A 145 7.71 8.06 -10.88
N ALA A 146 6.42 8.23 -11.22
CA ALA A 146 5.57 7.11 -11.61
C ALA A 146 6.13 6.39 -12.85
N ALA A 147 6.59 7.13 -13.84
CA ALA A 147 7.21 6.55 -15.04
C ALA A 147 8.53 5.83 -14.72
N GLU A 148 9.38 6.42 -13.88
CA GLU A 148 10.67 5.84 -13.46
C GLU A 148 10.50 4.51 -12.73
N ILE A 149 9.47 4.36 -11.88
CA ILE A 149 9.18 3.11 -11.18
C ILE A 149 8.32 2.13 -12.00
N GLY A 150 8.01 2.46 -13.26
CA GLY A 150 7.33 1.57 -14.21
C GLY A 150 5.80 1.62 -14.18
N CYS A 151 5.18 2.62 -13.56
CA CYS A 151 3.72 2.79 -13.50
C CYS A 151 3.20 3.46 -14.78
N THR A 152 2.99 2.66 -15.82
CA THR A 152 2.65 3.16 -17.17
C THR A 152 1.15 3.44 -17.37
N ALA A 153 0.29 2.99 -16.47
CA ALA A 153 -1.15 3.20 -16.52
C ALA A 153 -1.64 4.25 -15.49
N THR A 154 -0.70 4.99 -14.89
CA THR A 154 -0.98 6.00 -13.87
C THR A 154 -0.67 7.40 -14.38
N THR A 155 -1.56 8.34 -14.08
CA THR A 155 -1.37 9.78 -14.30
C THR A 155 -1.91 10.53 -13.10
N PHE A 156 -1.10 11.43 -12.56
CA PHE A 156 -1.47 12.33 -11.47
C PHE A 156 -1.79 13.72 -12.02
N ALA A 157 -2.84 14.35 -11.49
CA ALA A 157 -3.27 15.71 -11.86
C ALA A 157 -3.18 16.70 -10.70
N ASN A 158 -3.13 16.20 -9.46
CA ASN A 158 -2.98 17.00 -8.25
C ASN A 158 -2.34 16.16 -7.12
N PRO A 159 -1.76 16.79 -6.08
CA PRO A 159 -1.12 16.08 -4.97
C PRO A 159 -2.09 15.63 -3.87
N THR A 160 -3.34 16.08 -3.89
CA THR A 160 -4.34 15.84 -2.83
C THR A 160 -5.11 14.55 -3.03
N GLY A 161 -5.30 14.13 -4.28
CA GLY A 161 -6.18 13.04 -4.67
C GLY A 161 -7.64 13.46 -4.88
N LEU A 162 -7.96 14.75 -4.82
CA LEU A 162 -9.28 15.26 -5.15
C LEU A 162 -9.63 14.97 -6.61
N TYR A 163 -10.93 14.90 -6.90
CA TYR A 163 -11.41 14.47 -8.20
C TYR A 163 -10.90 15.37 -9.34
N ASP A 164 -10.27 14.74 -10.32
CA ASP A 164 -9.87 15.34 -11.59
C ASP A 164 -9.93 14.24 -12.67
N THR A 165 -10.62 14.50 -13.78
CA THR A 165 -10.83 13.52 -14.85
C THR A 165 -9.54 13.05 -15.53
N ARG A 166 -8.43 13.78 -15.37
CA ARG A 166 -7.10 13.44 -15.88
C ARG A 166 -6.36 12.47 -14.97
N GLN A 167 -6.83 12.30 -13.72
CA GLN A 167 -6.18 11.49 -12.69
C GLN A 167 -6.66 10.04 -12.76
N GLN A 168 -5.74 9.11 -12.93
CA GLN A 168 -6.05 7.70 -13.05
C GLN A 168 -4.89 6.82 -12.57
N THR A 169 -5.22 5.61 -12.15
CA THR A 169 -4.26 4.57 -11.75
C THR A 169 -4.84 3.19 -11.98
N THR A 170 -4.09 2.14 -11.66
CA THR A 170 -4.56 0.75 -11.57
C THR A 170 -4.18 0.16 -10.23
N ALA A 171 -4.83 -0.94 -9.81
CA ALA A 171 -4.43 -1.62 -8.57
C ALA A 171 -2.99 -2.16 -8.68
N ARG A 172 -2.55 -2.56 -9.88
CA ARG A 172 -1.17 -3.01 -10.13
C ARG A 172 -0.16 -1.89 -9.99
N ASP A 173 -0.43 -0.72 -10.56
CA ASP A 173 0.45 0.44 -10.39
C ASP A 173 0.48 0.91 -8.92
N MET A 174 -0.68 0.88 -8.22
CA MET A 174 -0.72 1.19 -6.79
C MET A 174 0.08 0.20 -5.94
N LEU A 175 0.16 -1.09 -6.32
CA LEU A 175 1.05 -2.06 -5.69
C LEU A 175 2.52 -1.65 -5.87
N THR A 176 2.92 -1.30 -7.09
CA THR A 176 4.28 -0.83 -7.40
C THR A 176 4.62 0.43 -6.60
N ILE A 177 3.72 1.43 -6.61
CA ILE A 177 3.87 2.69 -5.88
C ILE A 177 4.00 2.44 -4.38
N THR A 178 3.14 1.58 -3.81
CA THR A 178 3.15 1.28 -2.37
C THR A 178 4.43 0.56 -1.96
N ASN A 179 4.86 -0.45 -2.71
CA ASN A 179 6.11 -1.17 -2.42
C ASN A 179 7.33 -0.25 -2.55
N TYR A 180 7.34 0.65 -3.53
CA TYR A 180 8.39 1.65 -3.64
C TYR A 180 8.38 2.61 -2.44
N ALA A 181 7.21 3.10 -2.03
CA ALA A 181 7.09 3.95 -0.84
C ALA A 181 7.61 3.25 0.43
N LEU A 182 7.23 1.99 0.65
CA LEU A 182 7.69 1.18 1.79
C LEU A 182 9.21 0.93 1.79
N SER A 183 9.88 1.07 0.64
CA SER A 183 11.34 0.99 0.55
C SER A 183 12.07 2.29 0.93
N LEU A 184 11.35 3.40 1.10
CA LEU A 184 11.91 4.70 1.46
C LEU A 184 11.98 4.87 2.97
N ASP A 185 13.12 5.35 3.46
CA ASP A 185 13.32 5.61 4.89
C ASP A 185 12.26 6.55 5.45
N GLY A 186 11.63 6.15 6.56
CA GLY A 186 10.62 6.93 7.28
C GLY A 186 9.20 6.81 6.74
N PHE A 187 8.97 6.25 5.55
CA PHE A 187 7.61 6.13 5.02
C PHE A 187 6.75 5.17 5.85
N GLU A 188 7.25 3.97 6.13
CA GLU A 188 6.49 2.97 6.90
C GLU A 188 6.11 3.52 8.28
N GLU A 189 7.08 4.13 8.99
CA GLU A 189 6.84 4.74 10.31
C GLU A 189 5.67 5.74 10.28
N ILE A 190 5.66 6.63 9.27
CA ILE A 190 4.62 7.65 9.13
C ILE A 190 3.28 7.04 8.71
N ALA A 191 3.27 6.17 7.72
CA ALA A 191 2.05 5.62 7.13
C ALA A 191 1.33 4.62 8.05
N THR A 192 2.06 3.96 8.97
CA THR A 192 1.50 2.95 9.88
C THR A 192 1.24 3.46 11.28
N ALA A 193 1.57 4.72 11.60
CA ALA A 193 1.23 5.32 12.88
C ALA A 193 -0.29 5.36 13.09
N THR A 194 -0.73 5.07 14.29
CA THR A 194 -2.17 5.11 14.65
C THR A 194 -2.63 6.51 15.04
N ALA A 195 -1.72 7.33 15.57
CA ALA A 195 -1.97 8.73 15.91
C ALA A 195 -0.64 9.50 15.95
N PHE A 196 -0.73 10.81 15.81
CA PHE A 196 0.38 11.73 15.95
C PHE A 196 -0.09 13.07 16.52
N THR A 197 0.66 13.64 17.47
CA THR A 197 0.41 14.98 18.02
C THR A 197 1.59 15.88 17.62
N PRO A 198 1.39 16.94 16.84
CA PRO A 198 2.46 17.83 16.43
C PRO A 198 3.06 18.57 17.63
N THR A 199 4.37 18.77 17.58
CA THR A 199 5.13 19.40 18.68
C THR A 199 5.39 20.88 18.45
N THR A 200 5.18 21.37 17.23
CA THR A 200 5.49 22.74 16.78
C THR A 200 4.25 23.62 16.64
N ALA A 201 3.18 23.26 17.37
CA ALA A 201 1.92 24.01 17.35
C ALA A 201 2.12 25.51 17.67
N ASN A 202 1.52 26.37 16.83
CA ASN A 202 1.42 27.79 17.12
C ASN A 202 0.37 28.03 18.24
N PRO A 203 0.77 28.53 19.45
CA PRO A 203 -0.17 28.70 20.56
C PRO A 203 -1.28 29.69 20.27
N ALA A 204 -1.14 30.58 19.28
CA ALA A 204 -2.18 31.50 18.88
C ALA A 204 -3.32 30.81 18.12
N ASN A 205 -2.98 29.80 17.31
CA ASN A 205 -3.93 29.01 16.54
C ASN A 205 -4.43 27.82 17.37
N HIS A 206 -3.52 27.17 18.10
CA HIS A 206 -3.77 25.94 18.85
C HIS A 206 -3.48 26.16 20.34
N PRO A 207 -4.34 26.88 21.09
CA PRO A 207 -4.11 27.19 22.51
C PRO A 207 -4.09 25.96 23.43
N ASP A 208 -4.73 24.87 22.98
CA ASP A 208 -4.60 23.53 23.57
C ASP A 208 -3.94 22.59 22.55
N ALA A 209 -2.60 22.59 22.55
CA ALA A 209 -1.84 21.75 21.64
C ALA A 209 -2.11 20.24 21.84
N SER A 210 -2.57 19.83 23.03
CA SER A 210 -2.90 18.41 23.28
C SER A 210 -4.19 17.97 22.59
N ALA A 211 -5.07 18.91 22.23
CA ALA A 211 -6.29 18.63 21.47
C ALA A 211 -6.02 18.51 19.96
N TRP A 212 -4.88 19.02 19.49
CA TRP A 212 -4.49 18.92 18.08
C TRP A 212 -3.78 17.59 17.81
N ASN A 213 -4.57 16.55 17.64
CA ASN A 213 -4.10 15.18 17.48
C ASN A 213 -4.67 14.58 16.19
N TRP A 214 -3.82 14.01 15.37
CA TRP A 214 -4.18 13.35 14.11
C TRP A 214 -4.26 11.84 14.30
N THR A 215 -5.41 11.26 14.00
CA THR A 215 -5.66 9.83 14.13
C THR A 215 -5.73 9.20 12.75
N GLN A 216 -5.23 7.98 12.63
CA GLN A 216 -5.26 7.17 11.41
C GLN A 216 -6.70 6.98 10.92
N ALA A 217 -6.95 7.33 9.65
CA ALA A 217 -8.26 7.20 9.02
C ALA A 217 -8.66 5.74 8.71
N ASN A 218 -7.70 4.80 8.74
CA ASN A 218 -7.98 3.38 8.55
C ASN A 218 -8.51 2.77 9.84
N SER A 219 -9.82 2.55 9.89
CA SER A 219 -10.52 1.96 11.06
C SER A 219 -10.06 0.55 11.42
N MET A 220 -9.39 -0.18 10.50
CA MET A 220 -8.88 -1.52 10.79
C MET A 220 -7.70 -1.52 11.78
N THR A 221 -7.06 -0.37 11.97
CA THR A 221 -5.91 -0.22 12.89
C THR A 221 -6.29 0.26 14.29
N LEU A 222 -7.54 0.64 14.51
CA LEU A 222 -8.03 1.26 15.74
C LEU A 222 -8.75 0.22 16.60
N GLU A 223 -8.23 -0.10 17.79
CA GLU A 223 -8.75 -1.15 18.68
C GLU A 223 -10.20 -0.94 19.13
N ASP A 224 -10.66 0.31 19.18
CA ASP A 224 -12.03 0.67 19.54
C ASP A 224 -13.01 0.65 18.36
N SER A 225 -12.52 0.42 17.15
CA SER A 225 -13.33 0.31 15.95
C SER A 225 -14.01 -1.06 15.82
N SER A 226 -15.26 -1.06 15.33
CA SER A 226 -15.95 -2.29 14.95
C SER A 226 -15.31 -3.02 13.76
N TYR A 227 -14.39 -2.36 13.05
CA TYR A 227 -13.62 -2.90 11.94
C TYR A 227 -12.17 -3.25 12.32
N TYR A 228 -11.83 -3.16 13.61
CA TYR A 228 -10.48 -3.53 14.06
C TYR A 228 -10.10 -4.91 13.55
N TYR A 229 -8.89 -5.00 12.99
CA TYR A 229 -8.34 -6.25 12.49
C TYR A 229 -6.95 -6.47 13.11
N GLU A 230 -6.81 -7.52 13.90
CA GLU A 230 -5.56 -7.84 14.59
C GLU A 230 -4.39 -7.94 13.61
N GLY A 231 -3.31 -7.20 13.88
CA GLY A 231 -2.12 -7.14 13.05
C GLY A 231 -2.22 -6.18 11.86
N ALA A 232 -3.38 -5.49 11.67
CA ALA A 232 -3.50 -4.49 10.61
C ALA A 232 -2.65 -3.25 10.90
N LYS A 233 -2.03 -2.73 9.84
CA LYS A 233 -1.28 -1.47 9.86
C LYS A 233 -1.72 -0.60 8.70
N GLY A 234 -1.63 0.74 8.86
CA GLY A 234 -1.94 1.80 7.89
C GLY A 234 -2.41 1.24 6.55
N ILE A 235 -2.13 1.65 5.42
CA ILE A 235 -1.16 2.61 4.88
C ILE A 235 -1.89 3.88 4.47
N LYS A 236 -3.03 3.73 3.73
CA LYS A 236 -3.79 4.88 3.26
C LYS A 236 -5.22 4.52 2.91
N THR A 237 -6.16 5.38 3.26
CA THR A 237 -7.54 5.35 2.76
C THR A 237 -7.75 6.44 1.73
N GLY A 238 -8.70 6.22 0.82
CA GLY A 238 -9.09 7.21 -0.19
C GLY A 238 -10.59 7.12 -0.44
N ASN A 239 -11.28 8.24 -0.22
CA ASN A 239 -12.74 8.32 -0.37
C ASN A 239 -13.08 9.53 -1.24
N LEU A 240 -13.80 9.31 -2.34
CA LEU A 240 -14.33 10.37 -3.16
C LEU A 240 -15.80 10.08 -3.48
N SER A 241 -16.66 11.07 -3.30
CA SER A 241 -18.11 10.97 -3.52
C SER A 241 -18.50 10.38 -4.89
N LYS A 242 -17.70 10.72 -5.92
CA LYS A 242 -17.96 10.29 -7.30
C LYS A 242 -17.45 8.89 -7.64
N THR A 243 -16.54 8.32 -6.85
CA THR A 243 -15.85 7.08 -7.25
C THR A 243 -16.00 5.93 -6.26
N GLY A 244 -16.18 6.23 -4.99
CA GLY A 244 -16.29 5.24 -3.92
C GLY A 244 -15.15 5.32 -2.91
N ARG A 245 -15.00 4.23 -2.13
CA ARG A 245 -13.99 4.09 -1.09
C ARG A 245 -12.85 3.19 -1.54
N SER A 246 -11.64 3.61 -1.23
CA SER A 246 -10.42 2.85 -1.52
C SER A 246 -9.59 2.68 -0.25
N ILE A 247 -8.83 1.59 -0.16
CA ILE A 247 -7.93 1.34 0.96
C ILE A 247 -6.71 0.56 0.49
N ILE A 248 -5.56 0.94 1.04
CA ILE A 248 -4.34 0.15 1.05
C ILE A 248 -4.00 -0.10 2.50
N THR A 249 -3.95 -1.37 2.89
CA THR A 249 -3.64 -1.80 4.26
C THR A 249 -2.82 -3.08 4.22
N GLU A 250 -1.97 -3.28 5.21
CA GLU A 250 -1.30 -4.56 5.41
C GLU A 250 -1.69 -5.17 6.74
N ALA A 251 -1.50 -6.47 6.88
CA ALA A 251 -1.61 -7.15 8.16
C ALA A 251 -0.53 -8.22 8.28
N THR A 252 0.04 -8.33 9.49
CA THR A 252 1.10 -9.30 9.81
C THR A 252 0.62 -10.24 10.91
N ARG A 253 0.74 -11.55 10.68
CA ARG A 253 0.55 -12.61 11.69
C ARG A 253 1.51 -13.74 11.40
N ASP A 254 2.08 -14.33 12.45
CA ASP A 254 2.95 -15.51 12.34
C ASP A 254 4.04 -15.33 11.26
N GLU A 255 4.69 -14.18 11.24
CA GLU A 255 5.74 -13.79 10.27
C GLU A 255 5.28 -13.73 8.80
N ASN A 256 3.97 -13.73 8.54
CA ASN A 256 3.41 -13.51 7.21
C ASN A 256 2.80 -12.11 7.13
N THR A 257 3.21 -11.34 6.14
CA THR A 257 2.66 -10.01 5.87
C THR A 257 1.92 -10.00 4.54
N TYR A 258 0.64 -9.67 4.60
CA TYR A 258 -0.20 -9.51 3.42
C TYR A 258 -0.59 -8.05 3.23
N LEU A 259 -0.40 -7.54 2.01
CA LEU A 259 -0.84 -6.22 1.57
C LEU A 259 -2.12 -6.36 0.73
N VAL A 260 -3.13 -5.57 1.07
CA VAL A 260 -4.40 -5.48 0.35
C VAL A 260 -4.53 -4.12 -0.29
N ILE A 261 -4.84 -4.09 -1.58
CA ILE A 261 -5.15 -2.89 -2.35
C ILE A 261 -6.56 -3.02 -2.89
N LEU A 262 -7.44 -2.11 -2.51
CA LEU A 262 -8.85 -2.09 -2.92
C LEU A 262 -9.19 -0.70 -3.46
N LEU A 263 -9.70 -0.65 -4.68
CA LEU A 263 -10.06 0.59 -5.34
C LEU A 263 -11.57 0.66 -5.59
N ASN A 264 -12.15 1.81 -5.24
CA ASN A 264 -13.49 2.24 -5.63
C ASN A 264 -14.60 1.25 -5.22
N ALA A 265 -14.62 0.83 -3.94
CA ALA A 265 -15.74 0.11 -3.36
C ALA A 265 -16.99 1.03 -3.30
N PRO A 266 -18.18 0.54 -3.64
CA PRO A 266 -19.41 1.33 -3.58
C PRO A 266 -19.71 1.85 -2.16
N PHE A 267 -20.33 3.02 -2.07
CA PHE A 267 -20.79 3.56 -0.78
C PHE A 267 -22.04 2.84 -0.25
N GLU A 268 -22.87 2.33 -1.14
CA GLU A 268 -24.19 1.79 -0.84
C GLU A 268 -24.39 0.42 -1.50
N ASP A 269 -25.27 -0.37 -0.91
CA ASP A 269 -25.76 -1.60 -1.51
C ASP A 269 -26.91 -1.33 -2.53
N ALA A 270 -27.48 -2.38 -3.09
CA ALA A 270 -28.56 -2.29 -4.08
C ALA A 270 -29.84 -1.64 -3.53
N ASP A 271 -30.02 -1.63 -2.22
CA ASP A 271 -31.18 -1.03 -1.52
C ASP A 271 -30.89 0.42 -1.07
N GLY A 272 -29.71 0.99 -1.40
CA GLY A 272 -29.29 2.34 -1.03
C GLY A 272 -28.84 2.47 0.42
N LYS A 273 -28.53 1.36 1.09
CA LYS A 273 -28.00 1.38 2.44
C LYS A 273 -26.50 1.56 2.45
N LEU A 274 -26.00 2.51 3.27
CA LEU A 274 -24.59 2.78 3.47
C LEU A 274 -23.83 1.52 3.87
N GLN A 275 -22.71 1.27 3.19
CA GLN A 275 -21.83 0.12 3.40
C GLN A 275 -20.36 0.57 3.49
N TYR A 276 -19.54 -0.24 4.14
CA TYR A 276 -18.11 -0.05 4.24
C TYR A 276 -17.36 -1.20 3.53
N TYR A 277 -17.80 -1.51 2.31
CA TYR A 277 -17.31 -2.64 1.53
C TYR A 277 -15.78 -2.72 1.41
N HIS A 278 -15.07 -1.60 1.36
CA HIS A 278 -13.61 -1.60 1.34
C HIS A 278 -12.99 -2.23 2.59
N LEU A 279 -13.64 -2.10 3.77
CA LEU A 279 -13.19 -2.72 5.02
C LEU A 279 -13.62 -4.19 5.09
N ASP A 280 -14.84 -4.50 4.63
CA ASP A 280 -15.35 -5.88 4.57
C ASP A 280 -14.55 -6.72 3.58
N ASP A 281 -14.25 -6.16 2.38
CA ASP A 281 -13.41 -6.80 1.36
C ASP A 281 -12.00 -7.06 1.88
N ALA A 282 -11.37 -6.05 2.55
CA ALA A 282 -10.04 -6.19 3.13
C ALA A 282 -10.02 -7.29 4.20
N THR A 283 -10.99 -7.29 5.11
CA THR A 283 -11.14 -8.33 6.14
C THR A 283 -11.30 -9.71 5.51
N SER A 284 -12.13 -9.82 4.47
CA SER A 284 -12.38 -11.09 3.79
C SER A 284 -11.12 -11.63 3.10
N LEU A 285 -10.37 -10.78 2.39
CA LEU A 285 -9.13 -11.15 1.72
C LEU A 285 -8.04 -11.56 2.73
N LEU A 286 -7.85 -10.78 3.80
CA LEU A 286 -6.87 -11.10 4.84
C LEU A 286 -7.22 -12.41 5.57
N ASN A 287 -8.49 -12.60 5.94
CA ASN A 287 -8.93 -13.84 6.56
C ASN A 287 -8.73 -15.05 5.64
N TRP A 288 -9.01 -14.90 4.36
CA TRP A 288 -8.76 -15.95 3.38
C TRP A 288 -7.27 -16.25 3.26
N ALA A 289 -6.40 -15.23 3.19
CA ALA A 289 -4.96 -15.40 3.10
C ALA A 289 -4.39 -16.17 4.29
N PHE A 290 -4.62 -15.68 5.52
CA PHE A 290 -4.09 -16.33 6.73
C PHE A 290 -4.63 -17.75 6.96
N ARG A 291 -5.88 -18.01 6.54
CA ARG A 291 -6.46 -19.36 6.63
C ARG A 291 -5.90 -20.30 5.56
N SER A 292 -5.73 -19.82 4.33
CA SER A 292 -5.51 -20.67 3.16
C SER A 292 -4.03 -20.94 2.86
N PHE A 293 -3.13 -20.06 3.27
CA PHE A 293 -1.71 -20.19 2.98
C PHE A 293 -0.89 -20.44 4.24
N ALA A 294 0.19 -21.18 4.10
CA ALA A 294 1.21 -21.37 5.13
C ALA A 294 2.55 -21.69 4.48
N TYR A 295 3.64 -21.36 5.14
CA TYR A 295 4.95 -21.87 4.75
C TYR A 295 4.99 -23.37 4.97
N THR A 296 5.38 -24.08 3.91
CA THR A 296 5.41 -25.55 3.87
C THR A 296 6.75 -25.99 3.29
N THR A 297 7.43 -26.90 3.98
CA THR A 297 8.63 -27.55 3.45
C THR A 297 8.22 -28.53 2.37
N LEU A 298 8.61 -28.25 1.12
CA LEU A 298 8.35 -29.10 -0.03
C LEU A 298 9.41 -30.18 -0.20
N LEU A 299 10.65 -29.85 0.14
CA LEU A 299 11.79 -30.77 0.10
C LEU A 299 12.68 -30.49 1.31
N GLU A 300 13.03 -31.52 2.05
CA GLU A 300 14.02 -31.43 3.11
C GLU A 300 15.45 -31.55 2.54
N SER A 301 16.39 -30.86 3.15
CA SER A 301 17.81 -30.93 2.75
C SER A 301 18.42 -32.33 2.88
N SER A 302 17.79 -33.21 3.66
CA SER A 302 18.15 -34.62 3.82
C SER A 302 17.54 -35.53 2.77
N GLU A 303 16.60 -35.04 1.95
CA GLU A 303 15.87 -35.85 0.97
C GLU A 303 16.66 -36.03 -0.33
N GLU A 304 16.82 -37.28 -0.76
CA GLU A 304 17.46 -37.60 -2.03
C GLU A 304 16.50 -37.31 -3.19
N THR A 305 16.84 -36.30 -4.00
CA THR A 305 15.92 -35.78 -5.03
C THR A 305 16.22 -36.28 -6.43
N ALA A 306 17.46 -36.66 -6.71
CA ALA A 306 17.83 -37.19 -8.03
C ALA A 306 19.12 -37.99 -7.98
N GLU A 307 19.30 -38.86 -9.00
CA GLU A 307 20.56 -39.52 -9.34
C GLU A 307 21.21 -38.75 -10.49
N VAL A 308 22.47 -38.37 -10.33
CA VAL A 308 23.25 -37.70 -11.39
C VAL A 308 24.35 -38.65 -11.85
N GLU A 309 24.35 -38.95 -13.14
CA GLU A 309 25.37 -39.81 -13.74
C GLU A 309 26.76 -39.12 -13.72
N VAL A 310 27.78 -39.83 -13.25
CA VAL A 310 29.15 -39.32 -13.18
C VAL A 310 30.00 -40.05 -14.23
N MET A 311 30.48 -39.30 -15.23
CA MET A 311 31.37 -39.82 -16.24
C MET A 311 32.78 -40.02 -15.69
N ASN A 312 33.39 -41.16 -16.00
CA ASN A 312 34.77 -41.56 -15.59
C ASN A 312 34.95 -41.73 -14.07
N SER A 313 33.95 -42.24 -13.35
CA SER A 313 34.11 -42.63 -11.96
C SER A 313 34.74 -44.01 -11.80
N ASP A 314 35.65 -44.17 -10.83
CA ASP A 314 36.24 -45.47 -10.46
C ASP A 314 35.33 -46.31 -9.54
N GLY A 315 34.04 -46.04 -9.49
CA GLY A 315 33.10 -46.69 -8.58
C GLY A 315 31.67 -46.60 -9.10
N ASN A 316 30.78 -45.99 -8.34
CA ASN A 316 29.41 -45.79 -8.75
C ASN A 316 29.33 -44.87 -9.98
N SER A 317 28.53 -45.22 -10.94
CA SER A 317 28.29 -44.42 -12.15
C SER A 317 27.34 -43.24 -11.92
N TYR A 318 26.85 -43.07 -10.71
CA TYR A 318 25.95 -41.96 -10.31
C TYR A 318 26.25 -41.47 -8.88
N VAL A 319 25.83 -40.27 -8.59
CA VAL A 319 25.77 -39.69 -7.24
C VAL A 319 24.34 -39.29 -6.93
N LEU A 320 23.94 -39.50 -5.69
CA LEU A 320 22.67 -38.99 -5.16
C LEU A 320 22.84 -37.50 -4.83
N VAL A 321 21.89 -36.71 -5.23
CA VAL A 321 21.87 -35.29 -4.92
C VAL A 321 20.67 -34.96 -4.08
N HIS A 322 20.85 -33.99 -3.19
CA HIS A 322 19.83 -33.48 -2.30
C HIS A 322 19.88 -31.95 -2.29
N PRO A 323 18.82 -31.25 -1.88
CA PRO A 323 18.84 -29.79 -1.73
C PRO A 323 19.93 -29.36 -0.74
N LYS A 324 20.57 -28.23 -0.98
CA LYS A 324 21.56 -27.66 -0.04
C LYS A 324 20.92 -27.21 1.26
N THR A 325 19.69 -26.73 1.19
CA THR A 325 18.84 -26.27 2.29
C THR A 325 17.42 -26.74 2.04
N ASP A 326 16.60 -26.78 3.08
CA ASP A 326 15.19 -27.08 2.93
C ASP A 326 14.52 -26.12 1.95
N CYS A 327 13.68 -26.65 1.07
CA CYS A 327 12.87 -25.86 0.15
C CYS A 327 11.54 -25.56 0.82
N VAL A 328 11.43 -24.34 1.38
CA VAL A 328 10.22 -23.86 2.07
C VAL A 328 9.55 -22.81 1.20
N LEU A 329 8.28 -23.02 0.87
CA LEU A 329 7.50 -22.10 0.05
C LEU A 329 6.18 -21.73 0.76
N LEU A 330 5.65 -20.56 0.43
CA LEU A 330 4.28 -20.19 0.79
C LEU A 330 3.33 -21.06 -0.06
N TRP A 331 2.62 -21.97 0.60
CA TRP A 331 1.82 -23.01 -0.04
C TRP A 331 0.34 -22.87 0.31
N CYS A 332 -0.53 -23.10 -0.68
CA CYS A 332 -1.96 -23.19 -0.42
C CYS A 332 -2.31 -24.54 0.20
N LYS A 333 -2.85 -24.53 1.42
CA LYS A 333 -3.19 -25.75 2.20
C LYS A 333 -4.18 -26.70 1.50
N SER A 334 -4.94 -26.21 0.51
CA SER A 334 -5.86 -27.04 -0.28
C SER A 334 -5.19 -27.82 -1.41
N VAL A 335 -3.92 -27.55 -1.71
CA VAL A 335 -3.17 -28.22 -2.76
C VAL A 335 -2.34 -29.35 -2.13
N ASP A 336 -2.54 -30.57 -2.62
CA ASP A 336 -1.78 -31.72 -2.17
C ASP A 336 -0.31 -31.59 -2.58
N ILE A 337 0.57 -31.50 -1.60
CA ILE A 337 2.02 -31.40 -1.79
C ILE A 337 2.59 -32.60 -2.54
N THR A 338 1.99 -33.79 -2.39
CA THR A 338 2.46 -35.01 -3.06
C THR A 338 2.19 -35.01 -4.58
N ALA A 339 1.34 -34.08 -5.05
CA ALA A 339 1.09 -33.88 -6.47
C ALA A 339 2.17 -33.05 -7.18
N VAL A 340 3.13 -32.48 -6.44
CA VAL A 340 4.25 -31.70 -6.98
C VAL A 340 5.29 -32.64 -7.55
N GLN A 341 5.57 -32.50 -8.83
CA GLN A 341 6.66 -33.22 -9.48
C GLN A 341 7.92 -32.36 -9.54
N THR A 342 9.03 -32.88 -9.04
CA THR A 342 10.35 -32.30 -9.31
C THR A 342 10.73 -32.57 -10.77
N VAL A 343 11.01 -31.50 -11.52
CA VAL A 343 11.47 -31.60 -12.92
C VAL A 343 12.94 -31.21 -13.02
#